data_6e6551ed3e1fe8f301746143154c3a8b
#
_entry.id   6e6551ed3e1fe8f301746143154c3a8b
#
_cell.length_a   1.000
_cell.length_b   1.000
_cell.length_c   1.000
_cell.angle_alpha   90.00
_cell.angle_beta   90.00
_cell.angle_gamma   90.00
#
_symmetry.space_group_name_H-M   'P 1'
#
loop_
_entity.id
_entity.type
_entity.pdbx_description
1 polymer ?
#
loop_
_entity_poly.entity_id
_entity_poly.type
_entity_poly.pdbx_seq_one_letter_code
_entity_poly.pdbx_strand_id
1 'polypeptide(L)'
;MLNTIEKKLSSLQLHELNKFGSKMNKFGVNFAACNTEGEIILLCEGGKFKSSKEQLIELSRNALNQNDKADGVETDNQLCRFDENGQVLTAVLKSDGEAIGTVLIDLGREQKGTSSEGQWISEMLRLWLGNFYVMAEAEKQIEMVSNELAQTYEELVLLHKIGINMKITEPDANFLQMACDSLAGIVSVEGMAILLEKTVDGEKRLVLPAGLGLIDLNERMAGILKNRLVEELNSGHEALLDSEVDSHFKYDWPKNIKSIIAVPFWGKGKPASHFAEETQANGSIIGLMVAINRIDKPDFDSTDAKLFNSVANGCAIFIDNGRLFRDLEELFVGSLKALTSSIDAKDPYTRGHSVRVAFISRWLAEKIDGKERLTPEQIHKIYLAGLLHDIGKMGVDDAVLRKKGKLTEQEMNDIRKHPSIGANILGEIKQMRDIVPGVLCHHERPDGKGYPHGLVDEQIPLMGKIIGLADSFDAMTSERTYRIAMTVEQARAEIEKGLGTQFDEKIGRIFINSDIQQLSDIMQDGFAEIYGSDSLLEYGTAAIGALIR
;
A
#
# COMPACT_ATOMS: atom_id res chain seq x y z
N MET A 1 17.00 -43.15 19.44
CA MET A 1 15.87 -44.08 19.40
C MET A 1 14.58 -43.55 20.05
N LEU A 2 14.62 -42.56 20.93
CA LEU A 2 13.40 -41.94 21.48
C LEU A 2 12.69 -40.98 20.48
N ASN A 3 13.40 -40.46 19.46
CA ASN A 3 12.87 -39.44 18.52
C ASN A 3 11.98 -39.95 17.37
N THR A 4 11.76 -41.25 17.25
CA THR A 4 10.96 -41.81 16.14
C THR A 4 9.55 -42.24 16.59
N ILE A 5 9.32 -42.34 17.90
CA ILE A 5 8.08 -42.84 18.50
C ILE A 5 7.05 -41.71 18.74
N GLU A 6 7.52 -40.45 18.91
CA GLU A 6 6.67 -39.29 19.21
C GLU A 6 5.94 -38.70 17.99
N LYS A 7 6.12 -39.23 16.78
CA LYS A 7 5.60 -38.63 15.55
C LYS A 7 4.11 -38.85 15.26
N LYS A 8 3.40 -39.68 15.99
CA LYS A 8 1.98 -39.99 15.70
C LYS A 8 0.99 -39.62 16.81
N LEU A 9 1.44 -39.42 18.05
CA LEU A 9 0.58 -38.99 19.16
C LEU A 9 1.03 -37.61 19.67
N SER A 10 0.11 -36.70 19.84
CA SER A 10 0.40 -35.38 20.41
C SER A 10 0.72 -35.49 21.92
N SER A 11 1.35 -34.43 22.47
CA SER A 11 1.63 -34.38 23.91
C SER A 11 0.35 -34.43 24.76
N LEU A 12 -0.76 -33.88 24.24
CA LEU A 12 -2.07 -33.90 24.89
C LEU A 12 -2.68 -35.32 24.86
N GLN A 13 -2.57 -35.99 23.73
CA GLN A 13 -3.02 -37.38 23.57
C GLN A 13 -2.27 -38.33 24.51
N LEU A 14 -0.95 -38.21 24.64
CA LEU A 14 -0.13 -38.95 25.59
C LEU A 14 -0.51 -38.64 27.04
N HIS A 15 -0.82 -37.40 27.35
CA HIS A 15 -1.28 -37.00 28.68
C HIS A 15 -2.62 -37.66 29.03
N GLU A 16 -3.59 -37.70 28.13
CA GLU A 16 -4.90 -38.32 28.36
C GLU A 16 -4.80 -39.87 28.45
N LEU A 17 -3.93 -40.50 27.65
CA LEU A 17 -3.60 -41.92 27.79
C LEU A 17 -3.06 -42.23 29.18
N ASN A 18 -2.10 -41.44 29.67
CA ASN A 18 -1.50 -41.62 30.99
C ASN A 18 -2.52 -41.40 32.12
N LYS A 19 -3.38 -40.39 31.99
CA LYS A 19 -4.45 -40.08 32.94
C LYS A 19 -5.49 -41.20 33.03
N PHE A 20 -5.87 -41.77 31.87
CA PHE A 20 -6.78 -42.93 31.83
C PHE A 20 -6.11 -44.16 32.41
N GLY A 21 -4.89 -44.50 32.04
CA GLY A 21 -4.12 -45.61 32.60
C GLY A 21 -3.95 -45.51 34.10
N SER A 22 -3.68 -44.30 34.63
CA SER A 22 -3.60 -44.05 36.07
C SER A 22 -4.94 -44.27 36.80
N LYS A 23 -6.08 -44.01 36.14
CA LYS A 23 -7.41 -44.30 36.69
C LYS A 23 -7.66 -45.82 36.71
N MET A 24 -7.32 -46.53 35.62
CA MET A 24 -7.44 -48.01 35.56
C MET A 24 -6.61 -48.67 36.65
N ASN A 25 -5.42 -48.15 36.89
CA ASN A 25 -4.54 -48.62 37.97
C ASN A 25 -5.22 -48.55 39.35
N LYS A 26 -5.98 -47.48 39.67
CA LYS A 26 -6.74 -47.35 40.92
C LYS A 26 -7.82 -48.44 41.11
N PHE A 27 -8.29 -49.02 40.02
CA PHE A 27 -9.22 -50.13 40.04
C PHE A 27 -8.52 -51.53 40.06
N GLY A 28 -7.18 -51.55 40.23
CA GLY A 28 -6.40 -52.80 40.26
C GLY A 28 -6.21 -53.45 38.89
N VAL A 29 -6.47 -52.70 37.82
CA VAL A 29 -6.40 -53.16 36.43
C VAL A 29 -5.14 -52.60 35.77
N ASN A 30 -4.41 -53.44 35.05
CA ASN A 30 -3.21 -53.01 34.34
C ASN A 30 -3.58 -52.43 32.97
N PHE A 31 -2.89 -51.36 32.61
CA PHE A 31 -3.11 -50.64 31.36
C PHE A 31 -1.79 -50.52 30.59
N ALA A 32 -1.83 -50.82 29.30
CA ALA A 32 -0.72 -50.59 28.39
C ALA A 32 -1.20 -49.87 27.13
N ALA A 33 -0.36 -49.00 26.58
CA ALA A 33 -0.54 -48.47 25.23
C ALA A 33 0.69 -48.81 24.39
N CYS A 34 0.44 -49.17 23.12
CA CYS A 34 1.48 -49.55 22.17
C CYS A 34 1.40 -48.69 20.92
N ASN A 35 2.55 -48.47 20.25
CA ASN A 35 2.63 -47.84 18.95
C ASN A 35 2.17 -48.77 17.81
N THR A 36 2.24 -48.32 16.57
CA THR A 36 1.87 -49.10 15.37
C THR A 36 2.77 -50.31 15.10
N GLU A 37 3.95 -50.36 15.72
CA GLU A 37 4.87 -51.50 15.64
C GLU A 37 4.63 -52.53 16.75
N GLY A 38 3.67 -52.24 17.65
CA GLY A 38 3.34 -53.04 18.81
C GLY A 38 4.28 -52.85 20.00
N GLU A 39 5.15 -51.83 19.98
CA GLU A 39 6.03 -51.54 21.10
C GLU A 39 5.28 -50.77 22.19
N ILE A 40 5.52 -51.13 23.45
CA ILE A 40 4.84 -50.51 24.60
C ILE A 40 5.41 -49.10 24.81
N ILE A 41 4.55 -48.07 24.63
CA ILE A 41 4.88 -46.67 24.86
C ILE A 41 4.47 -46.19 26.25
N LEU A 42 3.47 -46.81 26.85
CA LEU A 42 2.98 -46.48 28.18
C LEU A 42 2.57 -47.77 28.92
N LEU A 43 2.96 -47.86 30.18
CA LEU A 43 2.60 -48.97 31.04
C LEU A 43 2.21 -48.46 32.42
N CYS A 44 0.96 -48.72 32.84
CA CYS A 44 0.44 -48.41 34.16
C CYS A 44 0.08 -49.67 34.92
N GLU A 45 0.82 -50.00 35.96
CA GLU A 45 0.67 -51.27 36.71
C GLU A 45 -0.23 -51.05 37.94
N GLY A 46 -1.44 -51.62 37.93
CA GLY A 46 -2.40 -51.65 39.07
C GLY A 46 -2.30 -52.91 39.91
N GLY A 47 -1.58 -53.91 39.42
CA GLY A 47 -1.36 -55.20 40.05
C GLY A 47 -0.23 -55.92 39.34
N LYS A 48 0.01 -57.19 39.68
CA LYS A 48 0.95 -58.01 38.91
C LYS A 48 0.37 -58.29 37.53
N PHE A 49 1.03 -57.83 36.47
CA PHE A 49 0.75 -58.29 35.11
C PHE A 49 0.83 -59.82 35.06
N LYS A 50 -0.18 -60.44 34.50
CA LYS A 50 -0.15 -61.90 34.27
C LYS A 50 0.22 -62.22 32.85
N SER A 51 -0.10 -61.29 31.92
CA SER A 51 0.37 -61.40 30.56
C SER A 51 1.81 -60.90 30.51
N SER A 52 2.69 -61.68 29.88
CA SER A 52 4.06 -61.24 29.67
C SER A 52 4.07 -60.04 28.72
N LYS A 53 5.15 -59.20 28.74
CA LYS A 53 5.29 -58.07 27.78
C LYS A 53 5.24 -58.55 26.34
N GLU A 54 5.80 -59.74 26.07
CA GLU A 54 5.77 -60.38 24.75
C GLU A 54 4.34 -60.70 24.31
N GLN A 55 3.49 -61.22 25.23
CA GLN A 55 2.07 -61.49 24.95
C GLN A 55 1.28 -60.16 24.65
N LEU A 56 1.54 -59.09 25.39
CA LEU A 56 0.89 -57.81 25.14
C LEU A 56 1.30 -57.23 23.78
N ILE A 57 2.56 -57.34 23.41
CA ILE A 57 3.09 -56.94 22.09
C ILE A 57 2.43 -57.76 20.97
N GLU A 58 2.32 -59.08 21.17
CA GLU A 58 1.68 -59.96 20.19
C GLU A 58 0.19 -59.64 20.01
N LEU A 59 -0.54 -59.43 21.11
CA LEU A 59 -1.94 -59.00 21.05
C LEU A 59 -2.13 -57.66 20.36
N SER A 60 -1.24 -56.71 20.63
CA SER A 60 -1.23 -55.42 19.95
C SER A 60 -1.06 -55.57 18.43
N ARG A 61 -0.06 -56.33 17.99
CA ARG A 61 0.20 -56.59 16.57
C ARG A 61 -0.96 -57.32 15.89
N ASN A 62 -1.54 -58.30 16.58
CA ASN A 62 -2.71 -59.00 16.05
C ASN A 62 -3.93 -58.09 15.88
N ALA A 63 -4.16 -57.16 16.80
CA ALA A 63 -5.24 -56.20 16.71
C ALA A 63 -5.03 -55.21 15.52
N LEU A 64 -3.80 -54.74 15.31
CA LEU A 64 -3.44 -53.90 14.18
C LEU A 64 -3.62 -54.61 12.84
N ASN A 65 -3.10 -55.85 12.72
CA ASN A 65 -3.21 -56.66 11.49
C ASN A 65 -4.65 -57.05 11.14
N GLN A 66 -5.52 -57.21 12.14
CA GLN A 66 -6.94 -57.50 11.92
C GLN A 66 -7.73 -56.25 11.50
N ASN A 67 -7.28 -55.07 11.92
CA ASN A 67 -7.88 -53.80 11.51
C ASN A 67 -7.65 -53.50 10.01
N ASP A 68 -6.47 -53.85 9.47
CA ASP A 68 -6.14 -53.69 8.04
C ASP A 68 -6.97 -54.59 7.09
N LYS A 69 -7.62 -55.61 7.62
CA LYS A 69 -8.44 -56.57 6.85
C LYS A 69 -9.94 -56.25 6.87
N ALA A 70 -10.38 -55.28 7.65
CA ALA A 70 -11.77 -54.90 7.82
C ALA A 70 -12.14 -53.70 6.94
N ASP A 71 -12.11 -53.87 5.62
CA ASP A 71 -12.74 -52.95 4.68
C ASP A 71 -14.27 -53.07 4.75
N GLY A 72 -14.92 -52.04 5.27
CA GLY A 72 -16.36 -51.81 5.11
C GLY A 72 -17.19 -51.94 6.40
N VAL A 73 -17.82 -50.80 6.72
CA VAL A 73 -18.88 -50.57 7.71
C VAL A 73 -18.47 -50.86 9.16
N GLU A 74 -18.02 -49.83 9.83
CA GLU A 74 -17.79 -49.81 11.28
C GLU A 74 -19.12 -50.00 12.02
N THR A 75 -19.36 -51.16 12.59
CA THR A 75 -20.34 -51.34 13.65
C THR A 75 -19.67 -51.07 15.00
N ASP A 76 -20.37 -50.43 15.92
CA ASP A 76 -19.95 -50.03 17.28
C ASP A 76 -19.22 -51.11 18.09
N ASN A 77 -19.36 -52.37 17.67
CA ASN A 77 -18.78 -53.55 18.35
C ASN A 77 -17.32 -53.89 17.97
N GLN A 78 -16.69 -53.16 17.03
CA GLN A 78 -15.33 -53.51 16.56
C GLN A 78 -14.20 -52.76 17.28
N LEU A 79 -14.51 -51.74 18.09
CA LEU A 79 -13.50 -50.90 18.76
C LEU A 79 -12.76 -51.61 19.90
N CYS A 80 -13.41 -52.55 20.60
CA CYS A 80 -12.82 -53.23 21.76
C CYS A 80 -13.04 -54.75 21.67
N ARG A 81 -12.00 -55.57 21.82
CA ARG A 81 -12.06 -57.03 21.77
C ARG A 81 -11.31 -57.64 22.93
N PHE A 82 -11.90 -58.69 23.51
CA PHE A 82 -11.19 -59.56 24.46
C PHE A 82 -10.35 -60.60 23.72
N ASP A 83 -9.22 -60.97 24.32
CA ASP A 83 -8.43 -62.14 23.90
C ASP A 83 -9.24 -63.41 24.06
N GLU A 84 -8.74 -64.57 23.52
CA GLU A 84 -9.40 -65.89 23.58
C GLU A 84 -9.69 -66.35 25.01
N ASN A 85 -8.92 -65.93 25.99
CA ASN A 85 -9.06 -66.26 27.40
C ASN A 85 -10.01 -65.31 28.16
N GLY A 86 -10.44 -64.17 27.51
CA GLY A 86 -11.26 -63.13 28.11
C GLY A 86 -10.53 -62.35 29.21
N GLN A 87 -9.19 -62.25 29.14
CA GLN A 87 -8.35 -61.63 30.17
C GLN A 87 -7.81 -60.29 29.78
N VAL A 88 -7.55 -60.05 28.49
CA VAL A 88 -7.02 -58.81 27.98
C VAL A 88 -8.01 -58.18 27.01
N LEU A 89 -8.42 -56.94 27.30
CA LEU A 89 -9.25 -56.11 26.42
C LEU A 89 -8.33 -55.25 25.57
N THR A 90 -8.46 -55.36 24.25
CA THR A 90 -7.64 -54.59 23.28
C THR A 90 -8.53 -53.66 22.45
N ALA A 91 -8.06 -52.42 22.24
CA ALA A 91 -8.68 -51.46 21.35
C ALA A 91 -7.62 -50.79 20.45
N VAL A 92 -7.96 -50.57 19.20
CA VAL A 92 -7.10 -49.84 18.23
C VAL A 92 -7.38 -48.36 18.32
N LEU A 93 -6.34 -47.55 18.48
CA LEU A 93 -6.40 -46.10 18.39
C LEU A 93 -6.26 -45.69 16.94
N LYS A 94 -7.18 -44.86 16.47
CA LYS A 94 -7.18 -44.33 15.07
C LYS A 94 -7.08 -42.82 15.05
N SER A 95 -6.47 -42.29 13.99
CA SER A 95 -6.53 -40.88 13.59
C SER A 95 -6.68 -40.83 12.07
N ASP A 96 -7.64 -40.07 11.56
CA ASP A 96 -7.96 -40.00 10.12
C ASP A 96 -8.23 -41.35 9.45
N GLY A 97 -8.80 -42.31 10.20
CA GLY A 97 -9.03 -43.67 9.73
C GLY A 97 -7.82 -44.59 9.80
N GLU A 98 -6.62 -44.06 9.98
CA GLU A 98 -5.39 -44.85 10.15
C GLU A 98 -5.14 -45.25 11.59
N ALA A 99 -4.61 -46.45 11.80
CA ALA A 99 -4.22 -46.92 13.12
C ALA A 99 -2.97 -46.16 13.60
N ILE A 100 -3.05 -45.52 14.76
CA ILE A 100 -1.94 -44.80 15.41
C ILE A 100 -1.34 -45.57 16.60
N GLY A 101 -2.00 -46.64 17.02
CA GLY A 101 -1.55 -47.48 18.12
C GLY A 101 -2.65 -48.35 18.67
N THR A 102 -2.39 -49.01 19.81
CA THR A 102 -3.36 -49.83 20.53
C THR A 102 -3.34 -49.57 22.02
N VAL A 103 -4.48 -49.79 22.65
CA VAL A 103 -4.64 -49.81 24.12
C VAL A 103 -5.01 -51.21 24.58
N LEU A 104 -4.36 -51.66 25.63
CA LEU A 104 -4.60 -52.99 26.23
C LEU A 104 -4.88 -52.84 27.72
N ILE A 105 -5.91 -53.54 28.18
CA ILE A 105 -6.30 -53.61 29.61
C ILE A 105 -6.27 -55.07 30.05
N ASP A 106 -5.37 -55.42 30.98
CA ASP A 106 -5.27 -56.74 31.56
C ASP A 106 -6.09 -56.80 32.85
N LEU A 107 -7.19 -57.60 32.83
CA LEU A 107 -8.15 -57.74 33.92
C LEU A 107 -7.66 -58.65 35.05
N GLY A 108 -6.59 -59.41 34.85
CA GLY A 108 -6.10 -60.39 35.82
C GLY A 108 -6.94 -61.71 35.91
N ARG A 109 -6.50 -62.67 36.75
CA ARG A 109 -7.06 -64.06 36.77
C ARG A 109 -8.45 -64.18 37.36
N GLU A 110 -8.89 -63.26 38.20
CA GLU A 110 -10.18 -63.34 38.88
C GLU A 110 -11.34 -62.78 38.12
N GLN A 111 -11.05 -61.91 37.11
CA GLN A 111 -12.05 -61.22 36.29
C GLN A 111 -12.02 -61.77 34.87
N LYS A 112 -13.12 -62.36 34.39
CA LYS A 112 -13.29 -62.70 32.97
C LYS A 112 -14.10 -61.65 32.27
N GLY A 113 -13.85 -61.41 30.96
CA GLY A 113 -14.57 -60.45 30.15
C GLY A 113 -16.10 -60.65 30.14
N THR A 114 -16.58 -61.80 30.50
CA THR A 114 -18.01 -62.11 30.70
C THR A 114 -18.54 -61.73 32.06
N SER A 115 -17.68 -61.32 33.02
CA SER A 115 -18.11 -60.83 34.33
C SER A 115 -18.74 -59.44 34.22
N SER A 116 -19.58 -59.08 35.20
CA SER A 116 -20.17 -57.71 35.23
C SER A 116 -19.11 -56.60 35.29
N GLU A 117 -17.98 -56.88 35.93
CA GLU A 117 -16.84 -55.94 36.02
C GLU A 117 -16.10 -55.81 34.67
N GLY A 118 -15.90 -56.94 33.94
CA GLY A 118 -15.29 -56.93 32.62
C GLY A 118 -16.15 -56.14 31.60
N GLN A 119 -17.48 -56.33 31.66
CA GLN A 119 -18.40 -55.55 30.82
C GLN A 119 -18.36 -54.06 31.15
N TRP A 120 -18.30 -53.72 32.44
CA TRP A 120 -18.22 -52.32 32.87
C TRP A 120 -16.91 -51.64 32.42
N ILE A 121 -15.77 -52.34 32.49
CA ILE A 121 -14.47 -51.86 32.02
C ILE A 121 -14.47 -51.67 30.50
N SER A 122 -15.08 -52.60 29.76
CA SER A 122 -15.25 -52.49 28.32
C SER A 122 -16.06 -51.22 27.94
N GLU A 123 -17.15 -50.96 28.65
CA GLU A 123 -17.98 -49.78 28.42
C GLU A 123 -17.25 -48.49 28.78
N MET A 124 -16.50 -48.48 29.88
CA MET A 124 -15.64 -47.35 30.23
C MET A 124 -14.57 -47.04 29.17
N LEU A 125 -13.93 -48.10 28.63
CA LEU A 125 -12.94 -47.92 27.57
C LEU A 125 -13.58 -47.34 26.31
N ARG A 126 -14.78 -47.80 25.92
CA ARG A 126 -15.52 -47.25 24.77
C ARG A 126 -15.86 -45.76 24.94
N LEU A 127 -16.40 -45.39 26.11
CA LEU A 127 -16.71 -43.98 26.40
C LEU A 127 -15.45 -43.12 26.41
N TRP A 128 -14.35 -43.65 26.95
CA TRP A 128 -13.08 -42.93 26.93
C TRP A 128 -12.52 -42.79 25.52
N LEU A 129 -12.57 -43.85 24.70
CA LEU A 129 -12.16 -43.78 23.28
C LEU A 129 -12.97 -42.75 22.51
N GLY A 130 -14.30 -42.73 22.70
CA GLY A 130 -15.14 -41.68 22.08
C GLY A 130 -14.68 -40.26 22.42
N ASN A 131 -14.40 -39.99 23.69
CA ASN A 131 -13.87 -38.68 24.11
C ASN A 131 -12.46 -38.42 23.58
N PHE A 132 -11.61 -39.43 23.51
CA PHE A 132 -10.26 -39.34 22.97
C PHE A 132 -10.28 -38.94 21.49
N TYR A 133 -11.16 -39.53 20.67
CA TYR A 133 -11.32 -39.18 19.27
C TYR A 133 -11.86 -37.75 19.07
N VAL A 134 -12.86 -37.36 19.86
CA VAL A 134 -13.38 -35.98 19.80
C VAL A 134 -12.29 -34.97 20.16
N MET A 135 -11.46 -35.27 21.15
CA MET A 135 -10.34 -34.41 21.54
C MET A 135 -9.26 -34.35 20.45
N ALA A 136 -8.90 -35.48 19.84
CA ALA A 136 -7.91 -35.55 18.77
C ALA A 136 -8.36 -34.75 17.55
N GLU A 137 -9.63 -34.85 17.17
CA GLU A 137 -10.22 -34.04 16.09
C GLU A 137 -10.24 -32.56 16.41
N ALA A 138 -10.62 -32.19 17.66
CA ALA A 138 -10.60 -30.79 18.09
C ALA A 138 -9.18 -30.21 18.11
N GLU A 139 -8.18 -30.96 18.51
CA GLU A 139 -6.77 -30.55 18.51
C GLU A 139 -6.29 -30.25 17.08
N LYS A 140 -6.63 -31.14 16.12
CA LYS A 140 -6.32 -30.95 14.71
C LYS A 140 -7.00 -29.70 14.14
N GLN A 141 -8.28 -29.49 14.47
CA GLN A 141 -8.99 -28.29 14.05
C GLN A 141 -8.36 -27.01 14.61
N ILE A 142 -7.96 -27.03 15.89
CA ILE A 142 -7.26 -25.89 16.53
C ILE A 142 -5.93 -25.62 15.82
N GLU A 143 -5.17 -26.66 15.49
CA GLU A 143 -3.90 -26.51 14.76
C GLU A 143 -4.11 -25.91 13.36
N MET A 144 -5.11 -26.41 12.63
CA MET A 144 -5.48 -25.85 11.31
C MET A 144 -5.86 -24.36 11.41
N VAL A 145 -6.77 -24.02 12.34
CA VAL A 145 -7.21 -22.64 12.54
C VAL A 145 -6.05 -21.75 13.02
N SER A 146 -5.18 -22.28 13.87
CA SER A 146 -4.00 -21.53 14.35
C SER A 146 -3.02 -21.22 13.21
N ASN A 147 -2.78 -22.18 12.33
CA ASN A 147 -1.92 -21.99 11.16
C ASN A 147 -2.53 -20.99 10.17
N GLU A 148 -3.84 -21.07 9.90
CA GLU A 148 -4.57 -20.13 9.05
C GLU A 148 -4.54 -18.72 9.65
N LEU A 149 -4.73 -18.59 10.97
CA LEU A 149 -4.66 -17.30 11.66
C LEU A 149 -3.25 -16.70 11.61
N ALA A 150 -2.20 -17.50 11.82
CA ALA A 150 -0.81 -17.05 11.74
C ALA A 150 -0.50 -16.54 10.33
N GLN A 151 -0.93 -17.25 9.30
CA GLN A 151 -0.76 -16.83 7.91
C GLN A 151 -1.49 -15.51 7.61
N THR A 152 -2.77 -15.40 8.02
CA THR A 152 -3.56 -14.18 7.85
C THR A 152 -2.90 -13.00 8.57
N TYR A 153 -2.32 -13.23 9.75
CA TYR A 153 -1.60 -12.21 10.49
C TYR A 153 -0.34 -11.74 9.76
N GLU A 154 0.45 -12.65 9.19
CA GLU A 154 1.63 -12.30 8.38
C GLU A 154 1.24 -11.48 7.15
N GLU A 155 0.17 -11.85 6.46
CA GLU A 155 -0.40 -11.10 5.33
C GLU A 155 -0.81 -9.67 5.75
N LEU A 156 -1.53 -9.53 6.86
CA LEU A 156 -1.92 -8.22 7.40
C LEU A 156 -0.71 -7.35 7.76
N VAL A 157 0.31 -7.92 8.39
CA VAL A 157 1.55 -7.20 8.74
C VAL A 157 2.28 -6.74 7.48
N LEU A 158 2.34 -7.58 6.45
CA LEU A 158 2.94 -7.23 5.16
C LEU A 158 2.18 -6.07 4.50
N LEU A 159 0.86 -6.17 4.36
CA LEU A 159 0.01 -5.12 3.77
C LEU A 159 0.09 -3.82 4.56
N HIS A 160 0.12 -3.91 5.89
CA HIS A 160 0.30 -2.74 6.76
C HIS A 160 1.66 -2.07 6.58
N LYS A 161 2.75 -2.86 6.51
CA LYS A 161 4.11 -2.36 6.26
C LYS A 161 4.21 -1.68 4.90
N ILE A 162 3.60 -2.28 3.87
CA ILE A 162 3.49 -1.69 2.54
C ILE A 162 2.70 -0.37 2.62
N GLY A 163 1.55 -0.36 3.32
CA GLY A 163 0.66 0.80 3.45
C GLY A 163 1.27 2.01 4.18
N ILE A 164 2.00 1.79 5.28
CA ILE A 164 2.64 2.88 6.06
C ILE A 164 3.72 3.60 5.24
N ASN A 165 4.45 2.87 4.40
CA ASN A 165 5.52 3.45 3.59
C ASN A 165 5.01 4.07 2.28
N MET A 166 3.70 4.10 2.07
CA MET A 166 3.06 4.77 0.93
C MET A 166 3.20 6.29 1.04
N LYS A 167 4.16 6.86 0.32
CA LYS A 167 4.24 8.30 0.10
C LYS A 167 3.89 8.60 -1.35
N ILE A 168 2.76 9.23 -1.57
CA ILE A 168 2.24 9.62 -2.90
C ILE A 168 3.23 10.51 -3.67
N THR A 169 4.16 11.16 -2.97
CA THR A 169 5.18 12.05 -3.53
C THR A 169 6.45 11.33 -4.00
N GLU A 170 6.61 10.02 -3.73
CA GLU A 170 7.77 9.25 -4.19
C GLU A 170 7.48 8.57 -5.54
N PRO A 171 8.51 8.31 -6.37
CA PRO A 171 8.33 7.59 -7.63
C PRO A 171 7.69 6.20 -7.40
N ASP A 172 6.74 5.81 -8.24
CA ASP A 172 6.05 4.51 -8.17
C ASP A 172 7.04 3.32 -8.08
N ALA A 173 8.22 3.45 -8.71
CA ALA A 173 9.25 2.41 -8.72
C ALA A 173 9.81 2.08 -7.33
N ASN A 174 10.01 3.07 -6.45
CA ASN A 174 10.54 2.84 -5.10
C ASN A 174 9.56 2.03 -4.25
N PHE A 175 8.27 2.36 -4.34
CA PHE A 175 7.22 1.64 -3.64
C PHE A 175 7.08 0.20 -4.15
N LEU A 176 7.08 0.01 -5.46
CA LEU A 176 6.97 -1.32 -6.08
C LEU A 176 8.19 -2.20 -5.77
N GLN A 177 9.39 -1.61 -5.72
CA GLN A 177 10.60 -2.33 -5.30
C GLN A 177 10.49 -2.77 -3.84
N MET A 178 10.02 -1.91 -2.94
CA MET A 178 9.80 -2.26 -1.54
C MET A 178 8.76 -3.37 -1.38
N ALA A 179 7.68 -3.35 -2.15
CA ALA A 179 6.67 -4.41 -2.15
C ALA A 179 7.26 -5.73 -2.65
N CYS A 180 8.06 -5.70 -3.72
CA CYS A 180 8.79 -6.83 -4.27
C CYS A 180 9.75 -7.44 -3.22
N ASP A 181 10.59 -6.62 -2.60
CA ASP A 181 11.57 -7.04 -1.59
C ASP A 181 10.88 -7.63 -0.34
N SER A 182 9.77 -7.02 0.09
CA SER A 182 9.02 -7.47 1.26
C SER A 182 8.32 -8.80 1.02
N LEU A 183 7.73 -8.99 -0.16
CA LEU A 183 7.08 -10.25 -0.52
C LEU A 183 8.12 -11.36 -0.73
N ALA A 184 9.24 -11.08 -1.40
CA ALA A 184 10.33 -12.03 -1.59
C ALA A 184 10.98 -12.47 -0.27
N GLY A 185 10.93 -11.65 0.77
CA GLY A 185 11.39 -12.00 2.12
C GLY A 185 10.48 -13.01 2.84
N ILE A 186 9.20 -13.10 2.46
CA ILE A 186 8.23 -14.06 3.01
C ILE A 186 8.17 -15.31 2.14
N VAL A 187 8.09 -15.12 0.83
CA VAL A 187 8.03 -16.19 -0.16
C VAL A 187 9.43 -16.36 -0.75
N SER A 188 10.20 -17.31 -0.22
CA SER A 188 11.56 -17.59 -0.68
C SER A 188 11.58 -18.00 -2.16
N VAL A 189 12.06 -17.13 -3.04
CA VAL A 189 12.07 -17.33 -4.50
C VAL A 189 13.42 -16.95 -5.11
N GLU A 190 13.79 -17.56 -6.23
CA GLU A 190 15.04 -17.21 -6.95
C GLU A 190 14.93 -15.88 -7.69
N GLY A 191 13.72 -15.52 -8.12
CA GLY A 191 13.47 -14.26 -8.82
C GLY A 191 12.02 -13.80 -8.72
N MET A 192 11.84 -12.48 -8.65
CA MET A 192 10.54 -11.83 -8.62
C MET A 192 10.58 -10.55 -9.45
N ALA A 193 9.48 -10.22 -10.13
CA ALA A 193 9.36 -9.02 -10.93
C ALA A 193 7.94 -8.45 -10.90
N ILE A 194 7.83 -7.14 -10.96
CA ILE A 194 6.60 -6.42 -11.19
C ILE A 194 6.69 -5.78 -12.58
N LEU A 195 5.71 -6.04 -13.43
CA LEU A 195 5.60 -5.50 -14.77
C LEU A 195 4.36 -4.59 -14.84
N LEU A 196 4.52 -3.38 -15.35
CA LEU A 196 3.41 -2.43 -15.52
C LEU A 196 3.23 -2.06 -16.99
N GLU A 197 1.97 -1.93 -17.41
CA GLU A 197 1.63 -1.43 -18.74
C GLU A 197 1.83 0.10 -18.78
N LYS A 198 2.72 0.55 -19.64
CA LYS A 198 2.93 1.97 -19.96
C LYS A 198 2.73 2.21 -21.45
N THR A 199 2.21 3.37 -21.80
CA THR A 199 2.16 3.83 -23.19
C THR A 199 3.48 4.51 -23.53
N VAL A 200 4.25 3.90 -24.44
CA VAL A 200 5.51 4.44 -24.96
C VAL A 200 5.33 4.59 -26.46
N ASP A 201 5.57 5.78 -27.00
CA ASP A 201 5.40 6.11 -28.43
C ASP A 201 4.00 5.75 -29.01
N GLY A 202 2.95 5.84 -28.17
CA GLY A 202 1.57 5.50 -28.55
C GLY A 202 1.24 4.00 -28.49
N GLU A 203 2.20 3.13 -28.21
CA GLU A 203 1.99 1.70 -28.02
C GLU A 203 2.02 1.32 -26.54
N LYS A 204 1.14 0.37 -26.16
CA LYS A 204 1.12 -0.19 -24.80
C LYS A 204 2.19 -1.27 -24.67
N ARG A 205 3.15 -1.06 -23.80
CA ARG A 205 4.24 -1.99 -23.51
C ARG A 205 4.32 -2.29 -22.02
N LEU A 206 4.73 -3.51 -21.68
CA LEU A 206 5.03 -3.89 -20.30
C LEU A 206 6.47 -3.46 -19.98
N VAL A 207 6.62 -2.62 -18.97
CA VAL A 207 7.91 -2.18 -18.44
C VAL A 207 8.16 -2.81 -17.08
N LEU A 208 9.43 -2.96 -16.69
CA LEU A 208 9.87 -3.54 -15.43
C LEU A 208 10.24 -2.41 -14.43
N PRO A 209 9.33 -1.94 -13.60
CA PRO A 209 9.62 -0.92 -12.59
C PRO A 209 10.32 -1.47 -11.35
N ALA A 210 10.14 -2.76 -11.03
CA ALA A 210 10.73 -3.40 -9.86
C ALA A 210 11.05 -4.87 -10.13
N GLY A 211 12.12 -5.37 -9.53
CA GLY A 211 12.50 -6.77 -9.64
C GLY A 211 13.64 -7.15 -8.68
N LEU A 212 13.76 -8.45 -8.42
CA LEU A 212 14.76 -9.05 -7.55
C LEU A 212 15.21 -10.38 -8.15
N GLY A 213 16.51 -10.72 -7.98
CA GLY A 213 17.05 -12.03 -8.32
C GLY A 213 17.19 -12.31 -9.80
N LEU A 214 17.19 -13.59 -10.17
CA LEU A 214 17.52 -14.08 -11.52
C LEU A 214 16.28 -14.17 -12.42
N ILE A 215 15.64 -13.04 -12.70
CA ILE A 215 14.52 -13.02 -13.63
C ILE A 215 14.90 -12.20 -14.88
N ASP A 216 15.09 -12.88 -15.99
CA ASP A 216 15.36 -12.23 -17.30
C ASP A 216 14.04 -12.12 -18.08
N LEU A 217 13.33 -11.02 -17.85
CA LEU A 217 12.07 -10.71 -18.50
C LEU A 217 12.28 -9.64 -19.59
N ASN A 218 12.57 -10.08 -20.79
CA ASN A 218 12.51 -9.19 -21.94
C ASN A 218 11.05 -8.93 -22.37
N GLU A 219 10.85 -7.90 -23.21
CA GLU A 219 9.52 -7.46 -23.67
C GLU A 219 8.68 -8.60 -24.29
N ARG A 220 9.34 -9.52 -25.02
CA ARG A 220 8.68 -10.68 -25.63
C ARG A 220 8.16 -11.65 -24.57
N MET A 221 8.97 -11.96 -23.56
CA MET A 221 8.60 -12.85 -22.47
C MET A 221 7.48 -12.24 -21.61
N ALA A 222 7.53 -10.95 -21.34
CA ALA A 222 6.48 -10.22 -20.63
C ALA A 222 5.12 -10.30 -21.36
N GLY A 223 5.13 -10.17 -22.69
CA GLY A 223 3.93 -10.34 -23.53
C GLY A 223 3.37 -11.76 -23.49
N ILE A 224 4.24 -12.77 -23.54
CA ILE A 224 3.86 -14.19 -23.44
C ILE A 224 3.23 -14.47 -22.07
N LEU A 225 3.84 -14.00 -20.98
CA LEU A 225 3.31 -14.15 -19.62
C LEU A 225 1.93 -13.53 -19.47
N LYS A 226 1.74 -12.31 -19.99
CA LYS A 226 0.43 -11.63 -19.94
C LYS A 226 -0.64 -12.44 -20.66
N ASN A 227 -0.35 -12.96 -21.85
CA ASN A 227 -1.31 -13.74 -22.63
C ASN A 227 -1.68 -15.05 -21.91
N ARG A 228 -0.72 -15.77 -21.37
CA ARG A 228 -0.95 -17.01 -20.61
C ARG A 228 -1.73 -16.76 -19.33
N LEU A 229 -1.41 -15.68 -18.61
CA LEU A 229 -2.18 -15.27 -17.43
C LEU A 229 -3.65 -14.98 -17.81
N VAL A 230 -3.89 -14.28 -18.91
CA VAL A 230 -5.26 -14.02 -19.40
C VAL A 230 -6.00 -15.32 -19.76
N GLU A 231 -5.32 -16.31 -20.33
CA GLU A 231 -5.90 -17.63 -20.61
C GLU A 231 -6.31 -18.35 -19.31
N GLU A 232 -5.47 -18.32 -18.27
CA GLU A 232 -5.80 -18.90 -16.96
C GLU A 232 -6.98 -18.19 -16.29
N LEU A 233 -6.99 -16.85 -16.31
CA LEU A 233 -8.08 -16.05 -15.75
C LEU A 233 -9.41 -16.31 -16.47
N ASN A 234 -9.39 -16.46 -17.80
CA ASN A 234 -10.57 -16.83 -18.59
C ASN A 234 -11.08 -18.26 -18.31
N SER A 235 -10.20 -19.13 -17.81
CA SER A 235 -10.54 -20.48 -17.39
C SER A 235 -11.03 -20.56 -15.94
N GLY A 236 -11.15 -19.40 -15.25
CA GLY A 236 -11.67 -19.29 -13.89
C GLY A 236 -10.62 -19.42 -12.78
N HIS A 237 -9.33 -19.42 -13.14
CA HIS A 237 -8.24 -19.38 -12.16
C HIS A 237 -7.94 -17.93 -11.72
N GLU A 238 -7.43 -17.75 -10.52
CA GLU A 238 -7.07 -16.43 -9.97
C GLU A 238 -5.61 -16.04 -10.26
N ALA A 239 -4.79 -17.00 -10.72
CA ALA A 239 -3.38 -16.85 -10.99
C ALA A 239 -2.93 -17.84 -12.07
N LEU A 240 -1.82 -17.54 -12.73
CA LEU A 240 -1.04 -18.51 -13.50
C LEU A 240 -0.13 -19.24 -12.51
N LEU A 241 -0.30 -20.55 -12.35
CA LEU A 241 0.60 -21.46 -11.64
C LEU A 241 1.05 -22.54 -12.63
N ASP A 242 2.34 -22.72 -12.78
CA ASP A 242 2.88 -23.77 -13.64
C ASP A 242 4.22 -24.30 -13.11
N SER A 243 4.40 -25.62 -13.13
CA SER A 243 5.52 -26.31 -12.48
C SER A 243 5.86 -27.61 -13.16
N GLU A 244 7.12 -28.03 -13.07
CA GLU A 244 7.63 -29.30 -13.57
C GLU A 244 7.61 -30.41 -12.49
N VAL A 245 7.18 -30.13 -11.26
CA VAL A 245 7.37 -31.03 -10.10
C VAL A 245 6.48 -32.26 -10.18
N ASP A 246 5.18 -32.10 -10.43
CA ASP A 246 4.20 -33.21 -10.44
C ASP A 246 3.71 -33.58 -11.84
N SER A 247 3.98 -32.76 -12.84
CA SER A 247 3.58 -32.95 -14.24
C SER A 247 4.54 -32.20 -15.16
N HIS A 248 4.42 -32.45 -16.47
CA HIS A 248 5.08 -31.58 -17.44
C HIS A 248 4.44 -30.20 -17.40
N PHE A 249 5.26 -29.14 -17.56
CA PHE A 249 4.74 -27.79 -17.71
C PHE A 249 3.57 -27.72 -18.69
N LYS A 250 2.54 -26.97 -18.33
CA LYS A 250 1.42 -26.65 -19.21
C LYS A 250 1.89 -25.80 -20.40
N TYR A 251 2.90 -24.98 -20.17
CA TYR A 251 3.47 -24.05 -21.14
C TYR A 251 4.96 -24.31 -21.34
N ASP A 252 5.51 -23.85 -22.46
CA ASP A 252 6.95 -23.94 -22.74
C ASP A 252 7.69 -22.76 -22.09
N TRP A 253 8.50 -23.03 -21.07
CA TRP A 253 9.28 -22.05 -20.33
C TRP A 253 10.78 -22.17 -20.61
N PRO A 254 11.58 -21.09 -20.38
CA PRO A 254 13.04 -21.19 -20.38
C PRO A 254 13.55 -22.26 -19.41
N LYS A 255 14.65 -22.93 -19.76
CA LYS A 255 15.20 -24.06 -18.99
C LYS A 255 15.60 -23.76 -17.54
N ASN A 256 15.76 -22.48 -17.19
CA ASN A 256 16.07 -22.04 -15.83
C ASN A 256 14.83 -21.90 -14.93
N ILE A 257 13.63 -22.04 -15.47
CA ILE A 257 12.37 -21.97 -14.73
C ILE A 257 11.94 -23.40 -14.39
N LYS A 258 11.73 -23.68 -13.11
CA LYS A 258 11.22 -24.93 -12.56
C LYS A 258 9.79 -24.81 -12.06
N SER A 259 9.45 -23.65 -11.53
CA SER A 259 8.10 -23.28 -11.11
C SER A 259 7.89 -21.79 -11.32
N ILE A 260 6.66 -21.39 -11.62
CA ILE A 260 6.30 -19.99 -11.87
C ILE A 260 4.91 -19.69 -11.32
N ILE A 261 4.78 -18.50 -10.75
CA ILE A 261 3.52 -17.88 -10.38
C ILE A 261 3.43 -16.51 -11.05
N ALA A 262 2.26 -16.18 -11.61
CA ALA A 262 1.96 -14.82 -12.06
C ALA A 262 0.54 -14.43 -11.66
N VAL A 263 0.38 -13.20 -11.13
CA VAL A 263 -0.91 -12.63 -10.75
C VAL A 263 -1.13 -11.28 -11.41
N PRO A 264 -2.39 -10.90 -11.72
CA PRO A 264 -2.69 -9.65 -12.39
C PRO A 264 -2.70 -8.47 -11.42
N PHE A 265 -2.36 -7.29 -11.92
CA PHE A 265 -2.71 -6.01 -11.30
C PHE A 265 -3.99 -5.50 -11.98
N TRP A 266 -5.06 -5.40 -11.21
CA TRP A 266 -6.34 -4.91 -11.69
C TRP A 266 -6.43 -3.41 -11.51
N GLY A 267 -6.43 -2.64 -12.59
CA GLY A 267 -6.75 -1.22 -12.56
C GLY A 267 -8.26 -1.01 -12.50
N LYS A 268 -8.69 0.09 -11.88
CA LYS A 268 -10.07 0.56 -11.98
C LYS A 268 -10.32 0.97 -13.43
N GLY A 269 -10.86 0.06 -14.23
CA GLY A 269 -11.31 0.39 -15.58
C GLY A 269 -12.32 1.53 -15.54
N LYS A 270 -12.28 2.46 -16.52
CA LYS A 270 -13.43 3.33 -16.80
C LYS A 270 -14.66 2.41 -16.88
N PRO A 271 -15.78 2.73 -16.21
CA PRO A 271 -17.00 1.94 -16.39
C PRO A 271 -17.26 1.87 -17.90
N ALA A 272 -17.27 0.66 -18.44
CA ALA A 272 -17.72 0.44 -19.80
C ALA A 272 -19.11 1.08 -19.91
N SER A 273 -19.31 1.84 -20.98
CA SER A 273 -20.58 2.51 -21.29
C SER A 273 -21.78 1.62 -20.96
N HIS A 274 -22.85 2.21 -20.48
CA HIS A 274 -24.11 1.67 -19.95
C HIS A 274 -24.81 0.48 -20.68
N PHE A 275 -24.13 -0.26 -21.55
CA PHE A 275 -24.70 -1.33 -22.38
C PHE A 275 -23.89 -2.64 -22.42
N ALA A 276 -22.97 -2.90 -21.48
CA ALA A 276 -22.31 -4.20 -21.37
C ALA A 276 -22.94 -5.00 -20.22
N GLU A 277 -23.44 -6.18 -20.57
CA GLU A 277 -24.07 -7.15 -19.67
C GLU A 277 -23.19 -7.48 -18.44
N GLU A 278 -23.84 -7.81 -17.33
CA GLU A 278 -23.34 -7.99 -15.95
C GLU A 278 -22.15 -8.98 -15.73
N THR A 279 -21.50 -9.47 -16.76
CA THR A 279 -20.46 -10.51 -16.68
C THR A 279 -19.01 -10.01 -16.77
N GLN A 280 -18.75 -8.69 -16.86
CA GLN A 280 -17.38 -8.14 -16.86
C GLN A 280 -17.20 -7.03 -15.80
N ALA A 281 -17.36 -7.39 -14.54
CA ALA A 281 -16.97 -6.54 -13.40
C ALA A 281 -15.44 -6.46 -13.20
N ASN A 282 -14.64 -7.11 -14.03
CA ASN A 282 -13.19 -7.13 -13.91
C ASN A 282 -12.58 -5.97 -14.70
N GLY A 283 -11.89 -5.06 -14.00
CA GLY A 283 -11.13 -3.96 -14.57
C GLY A 283 -10.08 -4.42 -15.62
N SER A 284 -9.42 -3.48 -16.28
CA SER A 284 -8.31 -3.82 -17.19
C SER A 284 -7.07 -4.24 -16.40
N ILE A 285 -6.33 -5.23 -16.91
CA ILE A 285 -5.01 -5.60 -16.35
C ILE A 285 -4.02 -4.49 -16.68
N ILE A 286 -3.56 -3.78 -15.64
CA ILE A 286 -2.59 -2.68 -15.75
C ILE A 286 -1.14 -3.16 -15.54
N GLY A 287 -0.95 -4.41 -15.15
CA GLY A 287 0.35 -5.02 -14.91
C GLY A 287 0.23 -6.43 -14.39
N LEU A 288 1.36 -7.03 -14.05
CA LEU A 288 1.43 -8.35 -13.45
C LEU A 288 2.62 -8.44 -12.47
N MET A 289 2.46 -9.25 -11.43
CA MET A 289 3.53 -9.67 -10.54
C MET A 289 3.88 -11.11 -10.84
N VAL A 290 5.16 -11.41 -10.96
CA VAL A 290 5.68 -12.72 -11.34
C VAL A 290 6.76 -13.14 -10.36
N ALA A 291 6.77 -14.41 -9.96
CA ALA A 291 7.91 -15.02 -9.29
C ALA A 291 8.23 -16.38 -9.89
N ILE A 292 9.51 -16.76 -9.78
CA ILE A 292 10.02 -18.02 -10.31
C ILE A 292 10.81 -18.78 -9.26
N ASN A 293 10.75 -20.10 -9.35
CA ASN A 293 11.56 -21.05 -8.60
C ASN A 293 11.43 -20.85 -7.09
N ARG A 294 10.40 -21.44 -6.51
CA ARG A 294 10.21 -21.52 -5.05
C ARG A 294 11.41 -22.27 -4.43
N ILE A 295 11.98 -21.74 -3.32
CA ILE A 295 13.20 -22.31 -2.69
C ILE A 295 12.85 -23.26 -1.54
N ASP A 296 11.91 -22.88 -0.67
CA ASP A 296 11.54 -23.57 0.56
C ASP A 296 10.44 -24.61 0.37
N LYS A 297 9.77 -24.63 -0.77
CA LYS A 297 8.76 -25.59 -1.19
C LYS A 297 9.07 -26.08 -2.60
N PRO A 298 8.58 -27.28 -2.98
CA PRO A 298 8.78 -27.78 -4.33
C PRO A 298 8.08 -26.95 -5.39
N ASP A 299 6.98 -26.26 -5.06
CA ASP A 299 6.13 -25.52 -5.99
C ASP A 299 5.41 -24.36 -5.32
N PHE A 300 4.78 -23.50 -6.14
CA PHE A 300 3.81 -22.49 -5.69
C PHE A 300 2.43 -23.14 -5.51
N ASP A 301 1.74 -22.80 -4.41
CA ASP A 301 0.43 -23.31 -4.09
C ASP A 301 -0.66 -22.21 -4.09
N SER A 302 -1.90 -22.62 -3.79
CA SER A 302 -3.05 -21.68 -3.71
C SER A 302 -2.90 -20.63 -2.61
N THR A 303 -2.12 -20.90 -1.59
CA THR A 303 -1.79 -20.00 -0.49
C THR A 303 -0.87 -18.88 -0.99
N ASP A 304 0.17 -19.27 -1.75
CA ASP A 304 1.05 -18.29 -2.40
C ASP A 304 0.26 -17.42 -3.38
N ALA A 305 -0.66 -18.01 -4.16
CA ALA A 305 -1.51 -17.27 -5.08
C ALA A 305 -2.39 -16.22 -4.38
N LYS A 306 -2.98 -16.55 -3.23
CA LYS A 306 -3.75 -15.59 -2.41
C LYS A 306 -2.87 -14.45 -1.91
N LEU A 307 -1.70 -14.75 -1.37
CA LEU A 307 -0.76 -13.74 -0.86
C LEU A 307 -0.29 -12.80 -1.98
N PHE A 308 0.09 -13.36 -3.13
CA PHE A 308 0.50 -12.58 -4.31
C PHE A 308 -0.63 -11.69 -4.81
N ASN A 309 -1.88 -12.19 -4.89
CA ASN A 309 -3.04 -11.40 -5.29
C ASN A 309 -3.34 -10.28 -4.29
N SER A 310 -3.24 -10.52 -2.98
CA SER A 310 -3.40 -9.49 -1.95
C SER A 310 -2.41 -8.35 -2.11
N VAL A 311 -1.12 -8.67 -2.31
CA VAL A 311 -0.06 -7.67 -2.52
C VAL A 311 -0.25 -6.95 -3.85
N ALA A 312 -0.58 -7.67 -4.92
CA ALA A 312 -0.83 -7.10 -6.24
C ALA A 312 -2.00 -6.11 -6.22
N ASN A 313 -3.10 -6.45 -5.52
CA ASN A 313 -4.24 -5.56 -5.33
C ASN A 313 -3.86 -4.30 -4.53
N GLY A 314 -3.06 -4.44 -3.46
CA GLY A 314 -2.52 -3.31 -2.71
C GLY A 314 -1.67 -2.38 -3.58
N CYS A 315 -0.78 -2.93 -4.38
CA CYS A 315 0.04 -2.18 -5.34
C CYS A 315 -0.82 -1.51 -6.43
N ALA A 316 -1.84 -2.19 -6.96
CA ALA A 316 -2.74 -1.62 -7.96
C ALA A 316 -3.51 -0.40 -7.42
N ILE A 317 -4.04 -0.49 -6.20
CA ILE A 317 -4.70 0.64 -5.51
C ILE A 317 -3.74 1.82 -5.35
N PHE A 318 -2.49 1.56 -4.98
CA PHE A 318 -1.48 2.61 -4.85
C PHE A 318 -1.19 3.31 -6.18
N ILE A 319 -0.98 2.53 -7.26
CA ILE A 319 -0.73 3.05 -8.61
C ILE A 319 -1.91 3.91 -9.08
N ASP A 320 -3.15 3.44 -8.89
CA ASP A 320 -4.36 4.18 -9.26
C ASP A 320 -4.51 5.47 -8.46
N ASN A 321 -4.23 5.44 -7.15
CA ASN A 321 -4.24 6.64 -6.32
C ASN A 321 -3.14 7.64 -6.75
N GLY A 322 -1.94 7.16 -7.08
CA GLY A 322 -0.87 7.97 -7.62
C GLY A 322 -1.23 8.62 -8.97
N ARG A 323 -1.94 7.89 -9.84
CA ARG A 323 -2.47 8.45 -11.10
C ARG A 323 -3.52 9.53 -10.84
N LEU A 324 -4.52 9.24 -10.01
CA LEU A 324 -5.55 10.20 -9.64
C LEU A 324 -4.96 11.47 -9.03
N PHE A 325 -3.93 11.33 -8.21
CA PHE A 325 -3.24 12.48 -7.62
C PHE A 325 -2.56 13.34 -8.71
N ARG A 326 -1.86 12.71 -9.66
CA ARG A 326 -1.25 13.43 -10.81
C ARG A 326 -2.30 14.10 -11.70
N ASP A 327 -3.41 13.41 -11.98
CA ASP A 327 -4.52 13.98 -12.78
C ASP A 327 -5.12 15.22 -12.09
N LEU A 328 -5.31 15.17 -10.77
CA LEU A 328 -5.77 16.31 -9.96
C LEU A 328 -4.75 17.45 -9.98
N GLU A 329 -3.48 17.14 -9.92
CA GLU A 329 -2.38 18.09 -10.00
C GLU A 329 -2.35 18.79 -11.36
N GLU A 330 -2.42 18.05 -12.45
CA GLU A 330 -2.49 18.59 -13.81
C GLU A 330 -3.73 19.46 -14.00
N LEU A 331 -4.89 19.02 -13.50
CA LEU A 331 -6.12 19.80 -13.54
C LEU A 331 -5.98 21.11 -12.78
N PHE A 332 -5.39 21.09 -11.58
CA PHE A 332 -5.17 22.27 -10.77
C PHE A 332 -4.23 23.28 -11.45
N VAL A 333 -3.08 22.81 -11.92
CA VAL A 333 -2.11 23.64 -12.67
C VAL A 333 -2.74 24.19 -13.95
N GLY A 334 -3.48 23.36 -14.69
CA GLY A 334 -4.23 23.80 -15.88
C GLY A 334 -5.27 24.87 -15.56
N SER A 335 -5.97 24.73 -14.45
CA SER A 335 -6.96 25.72 -13.99
C SER A 335 -6.29 27.05 -13.61
N LEU A 336 -5.16 27.01 -12.90
CA LEU A 336 -4.38 28.23 -12.60
C LEU A 336 -3.89 28.93 -13.86
N LYS A 337 -3.36 28.18 -14.84
CA LYS A 337 -2.95 28.73 -16.15
C LYS A 337 -4.12 29.36 -16.87
N ALA A 338 -5.28 28.73 -16.90
CA ALA A 338 -6.48 29.27 -17.53
C ALA A 338 -6.96 30.56 -16.86
N LEU A 339 -6.96 30.61 -15.53
CA LEU A 339 -7.31 31.82 -14.76
C LEU A 339 -6.33 32.97 -15.04
N THR A 340 -5.02 32.70 -14.99
CA THR A 340 -3.99 33.72 -15.29
C THR A 340 -4.10 34.23 -16.73
N SER A 341 -4.29 33.30 -17.69
CA SER A 341 -4.50 33.69 -19.10
C SER A 341 -5.77 34.53 -19.29
N SER A 342 -6.81 34.31 -18.50
CA SER A 342 -8.05 35.08 -18.54
C SER A 342 -7.85 36.52 -18.00
N ILE A 343 -6.99 36.69 -16.98
CA ILE A 343 -6.59 37.99 -16.45
C ILE A 343 -5.81 38.74 -17.54
N ASP A 344 -4.80 38.08 -18.14
CA ASP A 344 -3.99 38.68 -19.21
C ASP A 344 -4.81 39.06 -20.46
N ALA A 345 -5.84 38.25 -20.79
CA ALA A 345 -6.75 38.58 -21.91
C ALA A 345 -7.64 39.76 -21.61
N LYS A 346 -7.98 39.98 -20.34
CA LYS A 346 -8.83 41.12 -19.92
C LYS A 346 -8.05 42.43 -19.88
N ASP A 347 -6.80 42.41 -19.42
CA ASP A 347 -5.90 43.57 -19.38
C ASP A 347 -4.74 43.34 -20.38
N PRO A 348 -4.84 43.88 -21.63
CA PRO A 348 -3.84 43.66 -22.67
C PRO A 348 -2.42 44.13 -22.31
N TYR A 349 -2.30 44.92 -21.24
CA TYR A 349 -1.02 45.47 -20.77
C TYR A 349 -0.27 44.49 -19.84
N THR A 350 -0.91 43.38 -19.43
CA THR A 350 -0.39 42.46 -18.42
C THR A 350 0.02 41.10 -18.97
N ARG A 351 0.20 40.96 -20.30
CA ARG A 351 0.59 39.67 -20.86
C ARG A 351 1.89 39.13 -20.24
N GLY A 352 1.79 38.01 -19.54
CA GLY A 352 2.89 37.36 -18.81
C GLY A 352 3.35 38.10 -17.55
N HIS A 353 2.72 39.25 -17.20
CA HIS A 353 3.01 40.02 -16.00
C HIS A 353 2.82 39.18 -14.73
N SER A 354 1.68 38.54 -14.58
CA SER A 354 1.37 37.73 -13.38
C SER A 354 2.40 36.62 -13.15
N VAL A 355 2.89 35.99 -14.21
CA VAL A 355 3.92 34.94 -14.12
C VAL A 355 5.27 35.55 -13.71
N ARG A 356 5.65 36.73 -14.27
CA ARG A 356 6.89 37.40 -13.88
C ARG A 356 6.84 37.90 -12.44
N VAL A 357 5.72 38.50 -12.01
CA VAL A 357 5.53 38.93 -10.61
C VAL A 357 5.61 37.74 -9.64
N ALA A 358 5.00 36.62 -9.97
CA ALA A 358 5.10 35.40 -9.18
C ALA A 358 6.57 34.94 -9.03
N PHE A 359 7.30 34.93 -10.14
CA PHE A 359 8.72 34.52 -10.14
C PHE A 359 9.59 35.50 -9.33
N ILE A 360 9.44 36.82 -9.53
CA ILE A 360 10.19 37.81 -8.77
C ILE A 360 9.87 37.71 -7.29
N SER A 361 8.59 37.52 -6.93
CA SER A 361 8.15 37.37 -5.55
C SER A 361 8.79 36.17 -4.88
N ARG A 362 8.83 35.01 -5.57
CA ARG A 362 9.52 33.83 -5.13
C ARG A 362 11.03 34.04 -4.95
N TRP A 363 11.67 34.56 -6.01
CA TRP A 363 13.11 34.85 -6.01
C TRP A 363 13.50 35.75 -4.82
N LEU A 364 12.70 36.78 -4.54
CA LEU A 364 12.90 37.66 -3.40
C LEU A 364 12.68 36.93 -2.06
N ALA A 365 11.65 36.11 -1.96
CA ALA A 365 11.35 35.31 -0.78
C ALA A 365 12.49 34.31 -0.43
N GLU A 366 13.13 33.73 -1.44
CA GLU A 366 14.30 32.84 -1.29
C GLU A 366 15.56 33.58 -0.78
N LYS A 367 15.63 34.90 -0.95
CA LYS A 367 16.76 35.73 -0.45
C LYS A 367 16.58 36.17 1.00
N ILE A 368 15.41 35.97 1.60
CA ILE A 368 15.19 36.27 3.01
C ILE A 368 15.88 35.22 3.86
N ASP A 369 16.87 35.65 4.64
CA ASP A 369 17.74 34.75 5.42
C ASP A 369 17.69 35.02 6.93
N GLY A 370 18.41 34.22 7.72
CA GLY A 370 18.50 34.35 9.17
C GLY A 370 17.26 33.84 9.92
N LYS A 371 16.83 34.59 10.92
CA LYS A 371 15.67 34.21 11.78
C LYS A 371 14.31 34.28 11.06
N GLU A 372 14.25 34.95 9.92
CA GLU A 372 13.04 35.14 9.14
C GLU A 372 13.04 34.30 7.86
N ARG A 373 13.97 33.35 7.74
CA ARG A 373 14.01 32.45 6.61
C ARG A 373 12.68 31.73 6.43
N LEU A 374 12.15 31.84 5.22
CA LEU A 374 10.88 31.23 4.85
C LEU A 374 11.03 29.73 4.58
N THR A 375 10.01 28.98 4.95
CA THR A 375 9.93 27.56 4.57
C THR A 375 9.60 27.43 3.07
N PRO A 376 9.95 26.30 2.43
CA PRO A 376 9.54 26.05 1.04
C PRO A 376 8.03 26.22 0.82
N GLU A 377 7.20 25.82 1.77
CA GLU A 377 5.75 25.98 1.73
C GLU A 377 5.34 27.47 1.72
N GLN A 378 5.95 28.30 2.55
CA GLN A 378 5.68 29.74 2.56
C GLN A 378 6.11 30.40 1.25
N ILE A 379 7.25 30.01 0.70
CA ILE A 379 7.72 30.51 -0.61
C ILE A 379 6.74 30.14 -1.73
N HIS A 380 6.20 28.92 -1.72
CA HIS A 380 5.16 28.51 -2.67
C HIS A 380 3.87 29.32 -2.56
N LYS A 381 3.42 29.59 -1.32
CA LYS A 381 2.24 30.45 -1.09
C LYS A 381 2.46 31.86 -1.62
N ILE A 382 3.68 32.42 -1.47
CA ILE A 382 4.04 33.72 -2.03
C ILE A 382 4.02 33.68 -3.55
N TYR A 383 4.57 32.63 -4.18
CA TYR A 383 4.51 32.45 -5.62
C TYR A 383 3.07 32.42 -6.15
N LEU A 384 2.19 31.61 -5.55
CA LEU A 384 0.77 31.52 -5.93
C LEU A 384 0.04 32.85 -5.73
N ALA A 385 0.30 33.55 -4.63
CA ALA A 385 -0.28 34.84 -4.37
C ALA A 385 0.17 35.89 -5.43
N GLY A 386 1.45 35.87 -5.80
CA GLY A 386 1.96 36.72 -6.89
C GLY A 386 1.35 36.38 -8.25
N LEU A 387 1.11 35.08 -8.54
CA LEU A 387 0.47 34.62 -9.77
C LEU A 387 -0.99 35.12 -9.90
N LEU A 388 -1.69 35.17 -8.78
CA LEU A 388 -3.12 35.51 -8.72
C LEU A 388 -3.42 36.88 -8.13
N HIS A 389 -2.39 37.75 -7.90
CA HIS A 389 -2.58 39.03 -7.21
C HIS A 389 -3.63 39.91 -7.90
N ASP A 390 -3.69 39.84 -9.20
CA ASP A 390 -4.56 40.65 -10.07
C ASP A 390 -5.90 39.98 -10.46
N ILE A 391 -6.23 38.77 -9.91
CA ILE A 391 -7.45 38.01 -10.27
C ILE A 391 -8.72 38.87 -10.13
N GLY A 392 -8.73 39.81 -9.19
CA GLY A 392 -9.87 40.70 -8.96
C GLY A 392 -10.15 41.71 -10.09
N LYS A 393 -9.22 41.88 -11.02
CA LYS A 393 -9.48 42.69 -12.25
C LYS A 393 -10.62 42.08 -13.08
N MET A 394 -10.95 40.82 -12.88
CA MET A 394 -12.12 40.18 -13.47
C MET A 394 -13.44 40.89 -13.09
N GLY A 395 -13.50 41.54 -11.93
CA GLY A 395 -14.66 42.31 -11.46
C GLY A 395 -14.66 43.79 -11.85
N VAL A 396 -13.63 44.26 -12.55
CA VAL A 396 -13.55 45.65 -13.03
C VAL A 396 -14.11 45.75 -14.46
N ASP A 397 -14.81 46.87 -14.78
CA ASP A 397 -15.38 47.10 -16.11
C ASP A 397 -14.29 47.21 -17.19
N ASP A 398 -14.48 46.51 -18.30
CA ASP A 398 -13.56 46.52 -19.44
C ASP A 398 -13.35 47.91 -20.04
N ALA A 399 -14.40 48.76 -20.04
CA ALA A 399 -14.29 50.12 -20.51
C ALA A 399 -13.32 50.96 -19.67
N VAL A 400 -13.21 50.64 -18.37
CA VAL A 400 -12.27 51.31 -17.45
C VAL A 400 -10.86 50.78 -17.63
N LEU A 401 -10.70 49.44 -17.67
CA LEU A 401 -9.39 48.78 -17.81
C LEU A 401 -8.70 49.12 -19.15
N ARG A 402 -9.48 49.20 -20.23
CA ARG A 402 -8.98 49.44 -21.60
C ARG A 402 -9.02 50.91 -22.03
N LYS A 403 -9.30 51.84 -21.12
CA LYS A 403 -9.41 53.28 -21.45
C LYS A 403 -8.08 53.84 -21.93
N LYS A 404 -8.09 54.40 -23.14
CA LYS A 404 -6.93 55.10 -23.74
C LYS A 404 -6.85 56.55 -23.25
N GLY A 405 -6.66 56.80 -22.00
CA GLY A 405 -6.56 58.17 -21.48
C GLY A 405 -6.49 58.21 -19.96
N LYS A 406 -6.48 59.42 -19.40
CA LYS A 406 -6.48 59.58 -17.95
C LYS A 406 -7.80 59.03 -17.36
N LEU A 407 -7.69 58.23 -16.34
CA LEU A 407 -8.83 57.75 -15.56
C LEU A 407 -9.41 58.89 -14.74
N THR A 408 -10.72 58.93 -14.61
CA THR A 408 -11.39 59.77 -13.61
C THR A 408 -11.14 59.22 -12.22
N GLU A 409 -11.40 60.00 -11.20
CA GLU A 409 -11.26 59.55 -9.80
C GLU A 409 -12.17 58.34 -9.48
N GLN A 410 -13.39 58.35 -10.04
CA GLN A 410 -14.33 57.25 -9.89
C GLN A 410 -13.80 55.96 -10.54
N GLU A 411 -13.34 56.05 -11.80
CA GLU A 411 -12.76 54.91 -12.51
C GLU A 411 -11.50 54.37 -11.80
N MET A 412 -10.67 55.23 -11.24
CA MET A 412 -9.51 54.86 -10.44
C MET A 412 -9.94 54.11 -9.16
N ASN A 413 -11.00 54.59 -8.50
CA ASN A 413 -11.55 53.94 -7.32
C ASN A 413 -12.13 52.56 -7.66
N ASP A 414 -12.71 52.38 -8.84
CA ASP A 414 -13.20 51.05 -9.29
C ASP A 414 -12.04 50.09 -9.55
N ILE A 415 -10.93 50.52 -10.13
CA ILE A 415 -9.71 49.70 -10.25
C ILE A 415 -9.16 49.36 -8.87
N ARG A 416 -9.10 50.30 -7.92
CA ARG A 416 -8.59 50.08 -6.56
C ARG A 416 -9.36 49.04 -5.76
N LYS A 417 -10.52 48.57 -6.24
CA LYS A 417 -11.29 47.50 -5.61
C LYS A 417 -10.78 46.11 -5.97
N HIS A 418 -9.92 45.93 -7.01
CA HIS A 418 -9.50 44.61 -7.45
C HIS A 418 -8.83 43.76 -6.38
N PRO A 419 -8.00 44.28 -5.41
CA PRO A 419 -7.45 43.42 -4.37
C PRO A 419 -8.54 42.83 -3.49
N SER A 420 -9.56 43.61 -3.13
CA SER A 420 -10.70 43.11 -2.32
C SER A 420 -11.57 42.13 -3.10
N ILE A 421 -11.80 42.35 -4.39
CA ILE A 421 -12.54 41.42 -5.25
C ILE A 421 -11.76 40.12 -5.38
N GLY A 422 -10.45 40.18 -5.61
CA GLY A 422 -9.57 39.03 -5.70
C GLY A 422 -9.54 38.21 -4.40
N ALA A 423 -9.44 38.92 -3.26
CA ALA A 423 -9.52 38.30 -1.94
C ALA A 423 -10.84 37.54 -1.72
N ASN A 424 -11.97 38.08 -2.16
CA ASN A 424 -13.27 37.44 -2.08
C ASN A 424 -13.32 36.18 -2.99
N ILE A 425 -12.88 36.30 -4.26
CA ILE A 425 -12.86 35.17 -5.19
C ILE A 425 -12.03 34.00 -4.62
N LEU A 426 -10.82 34.26 -4.16
CA LEU A 426 -9.92 33.24 -3.65
C LEU A 426 -10.33 32.74 -2.26
N GLY A 427 -10.98 33.54 -1.45
CA GLY A 427 -11.49 33.21 -0.13
C GLY A 427 -12.56 32.11 -0.14
N GLU A 428 -13.31 31.95 -1.24
CA GLU A 428 -14.27 30.87 -1.43
C GLU A 428 -13.59 29.50 -1.59
N ILE A 429 -12.32 29.47 -2.02
CA ILE A 429 -11.55 28.25 -2.20
C ILE A 429 -10.75 27.99 -0.92
N LYS A 430 -11.16 26.98 -0.14
CA LYS A 430 -10.56 26.67 1.17
C LYS A 430 -9.02 26.59 1.10
N GLN A 431 -8.49 25.96 0.07
CA GLN A 431 -7.06 25.72 -0.12
C GLN A 431 -6.28 27.02 -0.50
N MET A 432 -6.97 28.08 -0.94
CA MET A 432 -6.33 29.35 -1.32
C MET A 432 -6.43 30.44 -0.25
N ARG A 433 -7.07 30.17 0.88
CA ARG A 433 -7.25 31.19 1.93
C ARG A 433 -5.94 31.74 2.47
N ASP A 434 -4.91 30.91 2.51
CA ASP A 434 -3.58 31.29 3.02
C ASP A 434 -2.85 32.30 2.11
N ILE A 435 -3.22 32.40 0.84
CA ILE A 435 -2.62 33.35 -0.09
C ILE A 435 -3.42 34.68 -0.20
N VAL A 436 -4.66 34.68 0.33
CA VAL A 436 -5.53 35.86 0.32
C VAL A 436 -4.86 37.13 0.88
N PRO A 437 -4.11 37.07 2.01
CA PRO A 437 -3.44 38.25 2.53
C PRO A 437 -2.47 38.91 1.55
N GLY A 438 -1.76 38.11 0.75
CA GLY A 438 -0.87 38.61 -0.30
C GLY A 438 -1.63 39.34 -1.40
N VAL A 439 -2.72 38.72 -1.87
CA VAL A 439 -3.59 39.30 -2.91
C VAL A 439 -4.29 40.56 -2.44
N LEU A 440 -4.78 40.56 -1.19
CA LEU A 440 -5.49 41.71 -0.62
C LEU A 440 -4.56 42.93 -0.41
N CYS A 441 -3.31 42.69 0.01
CA CYS A 441 -2.43 43.72 0.55
C CYS A 441 -1.27 44.11 -0.37
N HIS A 442 -1.20 43.63 -1.63
CA HIS A 442 -0.07 43.90 -2.51
C HIS A 442 0.05 45.38 -2.94
N HIS A 443 -1.02 46.18 -2.80
CA HIS A 443 -1.00 47.63 -3.02
C HIS A 443 -1.00 48.44 -1.73
N GLU A 444 -0.88 47.82 -0.57
CA GLU A 444 -0.64 48.54 0.67
C GLU A 444 0.79 49.08 0.71
N ARG A 445 0.97 50.19 1.42
CA ARG A 445 2.24 50.91 1.49
C ARG A 445 2.61 51.21 2.94
N PRO A 446 3.87 51.05 3.35
CA PRO A 446 4.31 51.36 4.70
C PRO A 446 3.93 52.76 5.20
N ASP A 447 3.82 53.74 4.29
CA ASP A 447 3.41 55.12 4.63
C ASP A 447 1.88 55.30 4.82
N GLY A 448 1.10 54.23 4.75
CA GLY A 448 -0.37 54.24 4.93
C GLY A 448 -1.14 54.85 3.75
N LYS A 449 -0.49 55.19 2.65
CA LYS A 449 -1.13 55.75 1.43
C LYS A 449 -1.53 54.68 0.42
N GLY A 450 -1.44 53.40 0.81
CA GLY A 450 -1.86 52.27 0.02
C GLY A 450 -3.36 52.05 0.02
N TYR A 451 -3.79 50.97 -0.59
CA TYR A 451 -5.19 50.52 -0.62
C TYR A 451 -5.26 48.98 -0.58
N PRO A 452 -6.38 48.38 -0.20
CA PRO A 452 -7.69 48.98 0.05
C PRO A 452 -7.91 49.51 1.48
N HIS A 453 -7.05 49.18 2.45
CA HIS A 453 -7.28 49.47 3.88
C HIS A 453 -6.41 50.60 4.42
N GLY A 454 -5.37 51.03 3.69
CA GLY A 454 -4.41 52.01 4.17
C GLY A 454 -3.56 51.53 5.34
N LEU A 455 -3.17 50.26 5.32
CA LEU A 455 -2.34 49.64 6.35
C LEU A 455 -0.96 50.30 6.41
N VAL A 456 -0.39 50.35 7.60
CA VAL A 456 0.96 50.89 7.82
C VAL A 456 1.92 49.78 8.22
N ASP A 457 3.13 49.84 7.70
CA ASP A 457 4.28 48.96 7.92
C ASP A 457 3.99 47.58 8.54
N GLU A 458 4.04 47.43 9.88
CA GLU A 458 3.88 46.14 10.57
C GLU A 458 2.49 45.50 10.37
N GLN A 459 1.48 46.29 9.98
CA GLN A 459 0.14 45.79 9.68
C GLN A 459 0.07 45.08 8.33
N ILE A 460 1.04 45.37 7.42
CA ILE A 460 1.06 44.75 6.09
C ILE A 460 1.66 43.36 6.18
N PRO A 461 0.95 42.30 5.76
CA PRO A 461 1.49 40.95 5.70
C PRO A 461 2.77 40.90 4.83
N LEU A 462 3.79 40.12 5.27
CA LEU A 462 5.05 39.96 4.56
C LEU A 462 4.84 39.60 3.07
N MET A 463 3.89 38.74 2.79
CA MET A 463 3.51 38.31 1.44
C MET A 463 3.06 39.54 0.59
N GLY A 464 2.25 40.45 1.13
CA GLY A 464 1.84 41.65 0.46
C GLY A 464 3.01 42.62 0.17
N LYS A 465 3.94 42.78 1.12
CA LYS A 465 5.16 43.59 0.96
C LYS A 465 6.04 43.07 -0.19
N ILE A 466 6.22 41.73 -0.25
CA ILE A 466 7.03 41.08 -1.31
C ILE A 466 6.37 41.23 -2.67
N ILE A 467 5.07 40.96 -2.78
CA ILE A 467 4.34 41.04 -4.06
C ILE A 467 4.25 42.49 -4.55
N GLY A 468 3.99 43.43 -3.66
CA GLY A 468 3.91 44.85 -4.04
C GLY A 468 5.22 45.40 -4.60
N LEU A 469 6.38 44.96 -4.06
CA LEU A 469 7.68 45.31 -4.62
C LEU A 469 7.90 44.64 -5.97
N ALA A 470 7.58 43.33 -6.08
CA ALA A 470 7.73 42.57 -7.32
C ALA A 470 6.87 43.12 -8.46
N ASP A 471 5.60 43.43 -8.18
CA ASP A 471 4.68 44.07 -9.12
C ASP A 471 5.23 45.42 -9.60
N SER A 472 5.69 46.27 -8.67
CA SER A 472 6.26 47.59 -9.01
C SER A 472 7.53 47.45 -9.86
N PHE A 473 8.40 46.49 -9.57
CA PHE A 473 9.61 46.23 -10.35
C PHE A 473 9.28 45.75 -11.76
N ASP A 474 8.39 44.78 -11.93
CA ASP A 474 7.94 44.32 -13.25
C ASP A 474 7.27 45.46 -14.03
N ALA A 475 6.43 46.25 -13.36
CA ALA A 475 5.79 47.41 -13.96
C ALA A 475 6.77 48.50 -14.46
N MET A 476 7.93 48.62 -13.82
CA MET A 476 8.99 49.57 -14.24
C MET A 476 9.86 49.02 -15.37
N THR A 477 10.15 47.71 -15.37
CA THR A 477 11.11 47.08 -16.29
C THR A 477 10.46 46.45 -17.52
N SER A 478 9.13 46.33 -17.55
CA SER A 478 8.38 45.82 -18.71
C SER A 478 7.96 46.94 -19.67
N GLU A 479 8.00 46.64 -20.98
CA GLU A 479 7.49 47.56 -22.00
C GLU A 479 5.97 47.72 -21.86
N ARG A 480 5.51 48.97 -21.82
CA ARG A 480 4.09 49.31 -21.83
C ARG A 480 3.80 50.27 -22.99
N THR A 481 2.62 50.20 -23.57
CA THR A 481 2.22 50.95 -24.78
C THR A 481 2.48 52.45 -24.72
N TYR A 482 2.63 53.02 -23.52
CA TYR A 482 2.79 54.45 -23.29
C TYR A 482 4.07 54.82 -22.53
N ARG A 483 4.94 53.83 -22.22
CA ARG A 483 6.16 54.07 -21.44
C ARG A 483 7.25 53.10 -21.87
N ILE A 484 8.42 53.66 -22.21
CA ILE A 484 9.63 52.87 -22.42
C ILE A 484 10.03 52.20 -21.10
N ALA A 485 10.42 50.92 -21.13
CA ALA A 485 10.91 50.20 -19.97
C ALA A 485 12.12 50.90 -19.35
N MET A 486 12.16 50.98 -18.04
CA MET A 486 13.35 51.43 -17.30
C MET A 486 14.44 50.36 -17.37
N THR A 487 15.70 50.81 -17.33
CA THR A 487 16.81 49.85 -17.07
C THR A 487 16.73 49.33 -15.64
N VAL A 488 17.40 48.19 -15.38
CA VAL A 488 17.49 47.58 -14.04
C VAL A 488 18.03 48.60 -13.02
N GLU A 489 19.03 49.39 -13.40
CA GLU A 489 19.65 50.40 -12.53
C GLU A 489 18.65 51.53 -12.21
N GLN A 490 17.86 51.97 -13.19
CA GLN A 490 16.84 52.98 -12.98
C GLN A 490 15.74 52.48 -12.03
N ALA A 491 15.25 51.26 -12.25
CA ALA A 491 14.24 50.65 -11.41
C ALA A 491 14.76 50.42 -9.96
N ARG A 492 16.02 49.99 -9.82
CA ARG A 492 16.70 49.88 -8.52
C ARG A 492 16.74 51.22 -7.78
N ALA A 493 17.12 52.29 -8.47
CA ALA A 493 17.19 53.63 -7.90
C ALA A 493 15.81 54.16 -7.46
N GLU A 494 14.73 53.84 -8.21
CA GLU A 494 13.36 54.21 -7.84
C GLU A 494 12.89 53.39 -6.60
N ILE A 495 13.23 52.12 -6.52
CA ILE A 495 12.93 51.31 -5.33
C ILE A 495 13.68 51.88 -4.11
N GLU A 496 14.97 52.23 -4.26
CA GLU A 496 15.76 52.79 -3.17
C GLU A 496 15.18 54.10 -2.63
N LYS A 497 14.69 54.98 -3.49
CA LYS A 497 13.98 56.21 -3.10
C LYS A 497 12.66 55.94 -2.38
N GLY A 498 12.01 54.83 -2.69
CA GLY A 498 10.74 54.44 -2.13
C GLY A 498 10.83 53.67 -0.80
N LEU A 499 12.03 53.35 -0.30
CA LEU A 499 12.21 52.62 0.96
C LEU A 499 11.57 53.39 2.14
N GLY A 500 10.86 52.63 3.00
CA GLY A 500 10.16 53.16 4.18
C GLY A 500 8.90 53.99 3.84
N THR A 501 8.57 54.17 2.55
CA THR A 501 7.36 54.88 2.10
C THR A 501 6.48 54.03 1.21
N GLN A 502 6.89 53.76 -0.01
CA GLN A 502 6.18 52.87 -0.93
C GLN A 502 6.51 51.39 -0.67
N PHE A 503 7.76 51.12 -0.33
CA PHE A 503 8.29 49.79 -0.12
C PHE A 503 8.75 49.60 1.32
N ASP A 504 8.54 48.38 1.86
CA ASP A 504 9.13 48.00 3.14
C ASP A 504 10.64 48.14 3.08
N GLU A 505 11.23 48.79 4.09
CA GLU A 505 12.66 49.10 4.08
C GLU A 505 13.51 47.84 4.10
N LYS A 506 13.13 46.84 4.87
CA LYS A 506 13.91 45.62 5.02
C LYS A 506 13.84 44.77 3.74
N ILE A 507 12.65 44.52 3.22
CA ILE A 507 12.42 43.74 1.99
C ILE A 507 13.06 44.45 0.79
N GLY A 508 12.90 45.77 0.70
CA GLY A 508 13.52 46.57 -0.35
C GLY A 508 15.05 46.53 -0.29
N ARG A 509 15.68 46.60 0.92
CA ARG A 509 17.12 46.46 1.05
C ARG A 509 17.62 45.06 0.66
N ILE A 510 16.89 44.00 1.00
CA ILE A 510 17.22 42.63 0.54
C ILE A 510 17.21 42.62 -1.00
N PHE A 511 16.18 43.16 -1.63
CA PHE A 511 16.05 43.23 -3.08
C PHE A 511 17.21 43.98 -3.75
N ILE A 512 17.47 45.24 -3.35
CA ILE A 512 18.51 46.06 -3.98
C ILE A 512 19.95 45.55 -3.75
N ASN A 513 20.18 44.79 -2.70
CA ASN A 513 21.49 44.17 -2.39
C ASN A 513 21.67 42.79 -3.03
N SER A 514 20.63 42.25 -3.66
CA SER A 514 20.69 41.01 -4.42
C SER A 514 21.12 41.22 -5.87
N ASP A 515 21.48 40.15 -6.58
CA ASP A 515 21.84 40.24 -8.01
C ASP A 515 20.62 40.40 -8.90
N ILE A 516 20.10 41.64 -8.98
CA ILE A 516 18.92 41.99 -9.78
C ILE A 516 19.22 41.84 -11.28
N GLN A 517 20.50 42.00 -11.71
CA GLN A 517 20.86 41.82 -13.10
C GLN A 517 20.68 40.38 -13.52
N GLN A 518 21.14 39.41 -12.72
CA GLN A 518 20.91 38.01 -12.95
C GLN A 518 19.40 37.70 -13.04
N LEU A 519 18.57 38.30 -12.15
CA LEU A 519 17.12 38.16 -12.21
C LEU A 519 16.55 38.65 -13.55
N SER A 520 17.01 39.80 -14.03
CA SER A 520 16.59 40.38 -15.29
C SER A 520 17.01 39.53 -16.49
N ASP A 521 18.24 39.02 -16.48
CA ASP A 521 18.78 38.16 -17.54
C ASP A 521 17.95 36.87 -17.67
N ILE A 522 17.63 36.21 -16.54
CA ILE A 522 16.75 35.04 -16.51
C ILE A 522 15.37 35.39 -17.11
N MET A 523 14.83 36.58 -16.82
CA MET A 523 13.53 37.00 -17.34
C MET A 523 13.54 37.32 -18.84
N GLN A 524 14.70 37.66 -19.42
CA GLN A 524 14.85 37.98 -20.84
C GLN A 524 15.17 36.75 -21.71
N ASP A 525 15.94 35.80 -21.19
CA ASP A 525 16.48 34.61 -21.92
C ASP A 525 15.48 33.48 -22.15
N GLY A 526 14.18 33.75 -22.22
CA GLY A 526 13.16 32.72 -22.51
C GLY A 526 12.46 32.19 -21.29
N PHE A 527 12.29 33.01 -20.27
CA PHE A 527 11.55 32.73 -19.05
C PHE A 527 10.24 31.96 -19.27
N ALA A 528 9.51 32.23 -20.35
CA ALA A 528 8.26 31.55 -20.68
C ALA A 528 8.46 30.09 -21.14
N GLU A 529 9.61 29.74 -21.71
CA GLU A 529 9.94 28.39 -22.15
C GLU A 529 10.52 27.54 -21.00
N ILE A 530 11.37 28.14 -20.15
CA ILE A 530 12.08 27.42 -19.08
C ILE A 530 11.22 27.28 -17.82
N TYR A 531 10.42 28.30 -17.49
CA TYR A 531 9.64 28.36 -16.24
C TYR A 531 8.12 28.34 -16.44
N GLY A 532 7.65 28.37 -17.69
CA GLY A 532 6.21 28.46 -17.99
C GLY A 532 5.43 27.16 -17.91
N SER A 533 6.05 26.00 -18.19
CA SER A 533 5.38 24.69 -18.14
C SER A 533 5.90 23.79 -17.01
N ASP A 534 7.22 23.64 -16.89
CA ASP A 534 7.79 22.66 -15.97
C ASP A 534 7.88 23.17 -14.53
N SER A 535 8.13 24.50 -14.34
CA SER A 535 8.15 25.05 -12.98
C SER A 535 6.75 25.16 -12.36
N LEU A 536 5.70 25.37 -13.15
CA LEU A 536 4.33 25.27 -12.66
C LEU A 536 3.96 23.84 -12.28
N LEU A 537 4.49 22.82 -12.98
CA LEU A 537 4.33 21.42 -12.62
C LEU A 537 5.14 21.05 -11.37
N GLU A 538 6.40 21.42 -11.32
CA GLU A 538 7.28 21.19 -10.15
C GLU A 538 6.79 21.93 -8.90
N TYR A 539 6.21 23.13 -9.07
CA TYR A 539 5.61 23.92 -7.98
C TYR A 539 4.16 23.54 -7.71
N GLY A 540 3.41 23.09 -8.72
CA GLY A 540 2.09 22.52 -8.55
C GLY A 540 2.13 21.35 -7.59
N THR A 541 3.07 20.44 -7.77
CA THR A 541 3.25 19.24 -6.92
C THR A 541 3.53 19.60 -5.47
N ALA A 542 4.44 20.54 -5.23
CA ALA A 542 4.77 20.98 -3.87
C ALA A 542 3.65 21.82 -3.25
N ALA A 543 2.98 22.68 -4.03
CA ALA A 543 1.86 23.50 -3.58
C ALA A 543 0.62 22.65 -3.27
N ILE A 544 0.28 21.66 -4.10
CA ILE A 544 -0.83 20.74 -3.87
C ILE A 544 -0.53 19.85 -2.66
N GLY A 545 0.68 19.33 -2.52
CA GLY A 545 1.09 18.60 -1.33
C GLY A 545 0.98 19.43 -0.05
N ALA A 546 1.22 20.75 -0.12
CA ALA A 546 1.06 21.69 0.98
C ALA A 546 -0.40 22.14 1.22
N LEU A 547 -1.24 22.12 0.17
CA LEU A 547 -2.66 22.52 0.23
C LEU A 547 -3.60 21.34 0.62
N ILE A 548 -3.13 20.10 0.47
CA ILE A 548 -3.92 18.89 0.79
C ILE A 548 -3.65 18.38 2.22
N ARG A 549 -2.56 18.81 2.84
CA ARG A 549 -2.28 18.58 4.28
C ARG A 549 -3.06 19.55 5.13
#